data_3f825c45ff3e909ee218fb5b6cc079d8
#
_entry.id   3f825c45ff3e909ee218fb5b6cc079d8
#
_cell.length_a   1.000
_cell.length_b   1.000
_cell.length_c   1.000
_cell.angle_alpha   90.00
_cell.angle_beta   90.00
_cell.angle_gamma   90.00
#
_symmetry.space_group_name_H-M   'P 1'
#
loop_
_entity.id
_entity.type
_entity.pdbx_description
1 polymer ?
#
loop_
_entity_poly.entity_id
_entity_poly.type
_entity_poly.pdbx_seq_one_letter_code
_entity_poly.pdbx_strand_id
1 'polypeptide(L)'
;METTFLYRTHATWTMRRRGIVAAGDVPRTINFSSPPEFQGEPGLWTPEHLLVASVATCFLATFRAIAENSRLLKMRFCALAPAQ
;
A
#
# COMPACT_ATOMS: atom_id res chain seq x y z
N MET A 1 25.61 10.16 10.19
CA MET A 1 25.43 8.77 10.06
C MET A 1 24.49 8.42 8.92
N GLU A 2 24.88 7.48 8.14
CA GLU A 2 24.09 7.13 7.01
C GLU A 2 23.41 5.81 7.14
N THR A 3 22.16 5.74 6.78
CA THR A 3 21.42 4.51 6.86
C THR A 3 20.77 4.26 5.52
N THR A 4 20.95 3.07 5.00
CA THR A 4 20.40 2.74 3.71
C THR A 4 19.42 1.59 3.86
N PHE A 5 18.22 1.79 3.35
CA PHE A 5 17.21 0.75 3.36
C PHE A 5 16.85 0.41 1.93
N LEU A 6 16.92 -0.86 1.61
CA LEU A 6 16.59 -1.30 0.27
C LEU A 6 15.31 -2.09 0.27
N TYR A 7 14.43 -1.71 -0.62
CA TYR A 7 13.16 -2.41 -0.80
C TYR A 7 13.07 -2.86 -2.24
N ARG A 8 12.72 -4.11 -2.45
CA ARG A 8 12.60 -4.64 -3.79
C ARG A 8 11.24 -5.22 -3.99
N THR A 9 10.64 -4.86 -5.09
CA THR A 9 9.39 -5.44 -5.50
C THR A 9 9.49 -5.77 -6.98
N HIS A 10 8.62 -6.65 -7.43
CA HIS A 10 8.53 -6.85 -8.86
C HIS A 10 7.11 -7.23 -9.19
N ALA A 11 6.74 -6.85 -10.39
CA ALA A 11 5.41 -7.11 -10.89
C ALA A 11 5.55 -8.06 -12.06
N THR A 12 4.66 -9.03 -12.11
CA THR A 12 4.66 -10.02 -13.16
C THR A 12 3.30 -10.05 -13.82
N TRP A 13 3.31 -10.02 -15.13
CA TRP A 13 2.08 -10.11 -15.89
C TRP A 13 1.62 -11.54 -15.91
N THR A 14 0.35 -11.77 -15.62
CA THR A 14 -0.15 -13.13 -15.58
C THR A 14 -1.06 -13.43 -16.76
N MET A 15 -2.07 -12.62 -17.00
CA MET A 15 -2.93 -12.84 -18.14
C MET A 15 -3.70 -11.57 -18.44
N ARG A 16 -3.97 -11.33 -19.70
CA ARG A 16 -4.73 -10.16 -20.13
C ARG A 16 -4.17 -8.88 -19.51
N ARG A 17 -4.97 -8.19 -18.70
CA ARG A 17 -4.51 -6.96 -18.07
C ARG A 17 -4.19 -7.16 -16.61
N ARG A 18 -4.04 -8.39 -16.17
CA ARG A 18 -3.81 -8.70 -14.78
C ARG A 18 -2.37 -9.02 -14.50
N GLY A 19 -1.97 -8.81 -13.29
CA GLY A 19 -0.64 -9.17 -12.86
C GLY A 19 -0.60 -9.37 -11.37
N ILE A 20 0.59 -9.67 -10.89
CA ILE A 20 0.84 -9.86 -9.48
C ILE A 20 2.04 -9.02 -9.11
N VAL A 21 1.94 -8.32 -7.98
CA VAL A 21 3.09 -7.62 -7.46
C VAL A 21 3.54 -8.32 -6.19
N ALA A 22 4.84 -8.50 -6.05
CA ALA A 22 5.41 -9.25 -4.94
C ALA A 22 6.61 -8.53 -4.39
N ALA A 23 6.89 -8.78 -3.12
CA ALA A 23 8.10 -8.30 -2.48
C ALA A 23 8.71 -9.49 -1.76
N GLY A 24 10.04 -9.58 -1.80
CA GLY A 24 10.71 -10.76 -1.27
C GLY A 24 10.51 -10.98 0.21
N ASP A 25 10.33 -9.90 0.96
CA ASP A 25 10.17 -9.99 2.40
C ASP A 25 8.71 -10.01 2.84
N VAL A 26 7.77 -10.08 1.89
CA VAL A 26 6.36 -10.12 2.21
C VAL A 26 5.77 -11.38 1.59
N PRO A 27 5.20 -12.26 2.41
CA PRO A 27 4.74 -13.54 1.87
C PRO A 27 3.51 -13.44 0.98
N ARG A 28 2.72 -12.39 1.12
CA ARG A 28 1.51 -12.28 0.32
C ARG A 28 1.75 -11.40 -0.89
N THR A 29 1.11 -11.77 -1.97
CA THR A 29 1.19 -10.98 -3.19
C THR A 29 -0.10 -10.22 -3.38
N ILE A 30 -0.05 -9.23 -4.27
CA ILE A 30 -1.23 -8.43 -4.58
C ILE A 30 -1.57 -8.63 -6.05
N ASN A 31 -2.83 -8.99 -6.29
CA ASN A 31 -3.32 -9.09 -7.66
C ASN A 31 -3.75 -7.71 -8.12
N PHE A 32 -3.34 -7.33 -9.30
CA PHE A 32 -3.70 -6.03 -9.82
C PHE A 32 -4.11 -6.14 -11.27
N SER A 33 -4.75 -5.09 -11.76
CA SER A 33 -5.19 -5.03 -13.14
C SER A 33 -5.17 -3.57 -13.57
N SER A 34 -5.16 -3.35 -14.87
CA SER A 34 -5.38 -2.00 -15.37
C SER A 34 -6.76 -1.54 -14.93
N PRO A 35 -7.00 -0.24 -14.84
CA PRO A 35 -8.34 0.23 -14.48
C PRO A 35 -9.35 -0.19 -15.52
N PRO A 36 -10.61 -0.36 -15.11
CA PRO A 36 -11.65 -0.76 -16.07
C PRO A 36 -11.78 0.20 -17.25
N GLU A 37 -11.47 1.49 -17.05
CA GLU A 37 -11.51 2.45 -18.15
C GLU A 37 -10.51 2.11 -19.22
N PHE A 38 -9.50 1.34 -18.91
CA PHE A 38 -8.50 0.92 -19.86
C PHE A 38 -8.59 -0.59 -20.09
N GLN A 39 -9.82 -1.09 -20.03
CA GLN A 39 -10.10 -2.49 -20.34
C GLN A 39 -9.52 -3.45 -19.33
N GLY A 40 -9.35 -2.97 -18.12
CA GLY A 40 -8.94 -3.85 -17.04
C GLY A 40 -10.12 -4.52 -16.41
N GLU A 41 -9.83 -5.37 -15.46
CA GLU A 41 -10.84 -6.14 -14.76
C GLU A 41 -11.27 -5.40 -13.51
N PRO A 42 -12.58 -5.20 -13.29
CA PRO A 42 -13.01 -4.54 -12.07
C PRO A 42 -12.81 -5.42 -10.86
N GLY A 43 -12.72 -4.79 -9.71
CA GLY A 43 -12.60 -5.53 -8.47
C GLY A 43 -11.20 -5.85 -8.03
N LEU A 44 -10.21 -5.47 -8.82
CA LEU A 44 -8.82 -5.67 -8.45
C LEU A 44 -8.16 -4.34 -8.18
N TRP A 45 -7.05 -4.40 -7.48
CA TRP A 45 -6.22 -3.23 -7.29
C TRP A 45 -5.68 -2.78 -8.63
N THR A 46 -5.52 -1.49 -8.81
CA THR A 46 -4.90 -0.95 -10.01
C THR A 46 -3.61 -0.27 -9.62
N PRO A 47 -2.74 0.02 -10.60
CA PRO A 47 -1.54 0.78 -10.27
C PRO A 47 -1.85 2.11 -9.59
N GLU A 48 -2.96 2.72 -9.98
CA GLU A 48 -3.35 3.98 -9.36
C GLU A 48 -3.72 3.79 -7.90
N HIS A 49 -4.43 2.70 -7.59
CA HIS A 49 -4.74 2.38 -6.20
C HIS A 49 -3.47 2.19 -5.40
N LEU A 50 -2.51 1.48 -5.99
CA LEU A 50 -1.28 1.18 -5.28
C LEU A 50 -0.46 2.43 -5.03
N LEU A 51 -0.44 3.34 -5.98
CA LEU A 51 0.28 4.58 -5.79
C LEU A 51 -0.34 5.40 -4.67
N VAL A 52 -1.66 5.55 -4.70
CA VAL A 52 -2.34 6.32 -3.67
C VAL A 52 -2.18 5.63 -2.32
N ALA A 53 -2.29 4.31 -2.30
CA ALA A 53 -2.12 3.58 -1.05
C ALA A 53 -0.72 3.74 -0.49
N SER A 54 0.27 3.84 -1.35
CA SER A 54 1.63 4.05 -0.92
C SER A 54 1.75 5.35 -0.14
N VAL A 55 1.18 6.42 -0.68
CA VAL A 55 1.22 7.72 -0.02
C VAL A 55 0.42 7.69 1.27
N ALA A 56 -0.76 7.10 1.21
CA ALA A 56 -1.64 7.07 2.37
C ALA A 56 -1.04 6.27 3.52
N THR A 57 -0.48 5.10 3.21
CA THR A 57 0.10 4.28 4.26
C THR A 57 1.35 4.92 4.84
N CYS A 58 2.14 5.58 4.00
CA CYS A 58 3.31 6.26 4.48
C CYS A 58 2.93 7.40 5.43
N PHE A 59 1.93 8.17 5.04
CA PHE A 59 1.47 9.27 5.86
C PHE A 59 0.92 8.75 7.19
N LEU A 60 0.12 7.71 7.12
CA LEU A 60 -0.50 7.16 8.32
C LEU A 60 0.55 6.60 9.28
N ALA A 61 1.49 5.84 8.75
CA ALA A 61 2.53 5.24 9.58
C ALA A 61 3.38 6.32 10.23
N THR A 62 3.73 7.36 9.48
CA THR A 62 4.54 8.43 10.02
C THR A 62 3.78 9.21 11.09
N PHE A 63 2.53 9.51 10.81
CA PHE A 63 1.71 10.23 11.77
C PHE A 63 1.57 9.43 13.04
N ARG A 64 1.35 8.14 12.91
CA ARG A 64 1.19 7.30 14.08
C ARG A 64 2.45 7.26 14.92
N ALA A 65 3.59 7.17 14.28
CA ALA A 65 4.85 7.16 15.00
C ALA A 65 5.06 8.46 15.75
N ILE A 66 4.74 9.58 15.14
CA ILE A 66 4.89 10.86 15.79
C ILE A 66 3.91 10.98 16.94
N ALA A 67 2.68 10.55 16.74
CA ALA A 67 1.67 10.64 17.77
C ALA A 67 2.04 9.79 18.98
N GLU A 68 2.58 8.62 18.75
CA GLU A 68 2.98 7.77 19.84
C GLU A 68 4.15 8.35 20.62
N ASN A 69 5.08 8.96 19.91
CA ASN A 69 6.21 9.59 20.55
C ASN A 69 5.79 10.73 21.46
N SER A 70 4.81 11.49 21.06
CA SER A 70 4.36 12.59 21.89
C SER A 70 3.18 12.20 22.75
N ARG A 71 2.84 10.94 22.73
CA ARG A 71 1.71 10.45 23.50
C ARG A 71 0.44 11.18 23.17
N LEU A 72 0.34 11.56 21.92
CA LEU A 72 -0.75 12.36 21.51
C LEU A 72 -1.87 11.49 21.04
N LEU A 73 -2.79 11.16 21.92
CA LEU A 73 -4.06 10.70 21.43
C LEU A 73 -4.17 9.40 20.71
N LYS A 74 -3.63 8.40 21.29
CA LYS A 74 -3.85 7.07 20.76
C LYS A 74 -5.30 6.82 20.48
N MET A 75 -6.16 7.31 21.32
CA MET A 75 -7.56 7.06 21.16
C MET A 75 -8.15 7.69 19.93
N ARG A 76 -7.71 8.90 19.66
CA ARG A 76 -8.19 9.57 18.50
C ARG A 76 -7.84 8.86 17.25
N PHE A 77 -6.65 8.30 17.25
CA PHE A 77 -6.21 7.60 16.08
C PHE A 77 -7.09 6.43 15.78
N CYS A 78 -7.49 5.73 16.79
CA CYS A 78 -8.40 4.62 16.59
C CYS A 78 -9.75 5.09 16.04
N ALA A 79 -10.18 6.25 16.48
CA ALA A 79 -11.46 6.77 16.00
C ALA A 79 -11.38 7.17 14.54
N LEU A 80 -10.21 7.55 14.09
CA LEU A 80 -10.04 7.95 12.70
C LEU A 80 -9.89 6.78 11.77
N ALA A 81 -9.50 5.63 12.27
CA ALA A 81 -9.33 4.46 11.44
C ALA A 81 -10.65 3.74 11.32
N PRO A 82 -11.30 3.83 10.19
CA PRO A 82 -12.60 3.22 10.07
C PRO A 82 -12.50 1.73 10.12
N ALA A 83 -13.50 1.12 10.64
CA ALA A 83 -13.58 -0.31 10.66
C ALA A 83 -13.82 -0.78 9.24
N GLN A 84 -13.01 -1.67 8.79
CA GLN A 84 -13.18 -2.15 7.44
C GLN A 84 -13.74 -3.53 7.42
#